data_6ab4175da6a0ccdfa5c0cf7f436ae889
#
_entry.id   6ab4175da6a0ccdfa5c0cf7f436ae889
#
_cell.length_a   1.000
_cell.length_b   1.000
_cell.length_c   1.000
_cell.angle_alpha   90.00
_cell.angle_beta   90.00
_cell.angle_gamma   90.00
#
_symmetry.space_group_name_H-M   'P 1'
#
loop_
_entity.id
_entity.type
_entity.pdbx_description
1 polymer ?
#
loop_
_entity_poly.entity_id
_entity_poly.type
_entity_poly.pdbx_seq_one_letter_code
_entity_poly.pdbx_strand_id
1 'polypeptide(L)'
;MLHFRRLVWFIASRLILLCIVCGILVCGFYMCLNTANIYIILTDGLEKRASVILTQEDAENLNFYFHADFLSADRALEGAFDGTSVYDDYTITDFEYDLKIEKLWAWPWDNYATCTVVERVPSITGSVIASRRSEASATVPSWQGGRYDITLVKTGGEWKIIGMQQTTVLMEAAGSEAESAEEQ
;
A
#
# COMPACT_ATOMS: atom_id res chain seq x y z
N MET A 1 24.50 41.42 42.06
CA MET A 1 23.48 40.36 41.97
C MET A 1 22.52 40.47 40.79
N LEU A 2 22.10 41.67 40.37
CA LEU A 2 21.16 41.87 39.26
C LEU A 2 21.69 41.44 37.88
N HIS A 3 22.97 41.70 37.60
CA HIS A 3 23.58 41.31 36.31
C HIS A 3 23.73 39.77 36.17
N PHE A 4 24.02 39.07 37.25
CA PHE A 4 24.12 37.63 37.26
C PHE A 4 22.77 36.95 36.99
N ARG A 5 21.67 37.45 37.59
CA ARG A 5 20.30 36.97 37.31
C ARG A 5 19.90 37.18 35.84
N ARG A 6 20.26 38.32 35.23
CA ARG A 6 19.99 38.59 33.80
C ARG A 6 20.78 37.65 32.91
N LEU A 7 22.05 37.38 33.21
CA LEU A 7 22.89 36.46 32.47
C LEU A 7 22.34 35.02 32.52
N VAL A 8 21.97 34.54 33.71
CA VAL A 8 21.42 33.21 33.91
C VAL A 8 20.08 33.09 33.15
N TRP A 9 19.20 34.10 33.23
CA TRP A 9 17.94 34.08 32.52
C TRP A 9 18.12 34.09 30.99
N PHE A 10 19.08 34.83 30.48
CA PHE A 10 19.45 34.88 29.07
C PHE A 10 19.95 33.50 28.58
N ILE A 11 20.86 32.87 29.29
CA ILE A 11 21.39 31.54 28.95
C ILE A 11 20.26 30.50 29.02
N ALA A 12 19.46 30.51 30.07
CA ALA A 12 18.37 29.59 30.26
C ALA A 12 17.33 29.68 29.13
N SER A 13 16.96 30.90 28.70
CA SER A 13 16.00 31.10 27.61
C SER A 13 16.52 30.58 26.26
N ARG A 14 17.82 30.74 26.00
CA ARG A 14 18.46 30.22 24.79
C ARG A 14 18.57 28.70 24.80
N LEU A 15 18.86 28.12 25.96
CA LEU A 15 18.91 26.67 26.13
C LEU A 15 17.53 26.04 25.91
N ILE A 16 16.47 26.63 26.48
CA ILE A 16 15.10 26.17 26.28
C ILE A 16 14.71 26.23 24.80
N LEU A 17 15.02 27.34 24.12
CA LEU A 17 14.76 27.47 22.69
C LEU A 17 15.47 26.38 21.88
N LEU A 18 16.75 26.12 22.19
CA LEU A 18 17.52 25.04 21.55
C LEU A 18 16.89 23.68 21.76
N CYS A 19 16.45 23.37 23.00
CA CYS A 19 15.76 22.11 23.30
C CYS A 19 14.46 21.96 22.53
N ILE A 20 13.67 23.04 22.37
CA ILE A 20 12.44 23.03 21.59
C ILE A 20 12.76 22.74 20.12
N VAL A 21 13.73 23.45 19.54
CA VAL A 21 14.13 23.24 18.13
C VAL A 21 14.63 21.82 17.90
N CYS A 22 15.50 21.31 18.78
CA CYS A 22 15.96 19.91 18.70
C CYS A 22 14.79 18.91 18.83
N GLY A 23 13.84 19.17 19.73
CA GLY A 23 12.64 18.33 19.90
C GLY A 23 11.78 18.28 18.63
N ILE A 24 11.55 19.42 17.98
CA ILE A 24 10.82 19.50 16.72
C ILE A 24 11.57 18.73 15.61
N LEU A 25 12.87 18.89 15.50
CA LEU A 25 13.68 18.18 14.50
C LEU A 25 13.63 16.66 14.70
N VAL A 26 13.76 16.19 15.93
CA VAL A 26 13.66 14.76 16.26
C VAL A 26 12.27 14.24 15.93
N CYS A 27 11.21 14.95 16.30
CA CYS A 27 9.85 14.57 15.99
C CYS A 27 9.62 14.48 14.47
N GLY A 28 10.06 15.50 13.71
CA GLY A 28 9.98 15.51 12.25
C GLY A 28 10.74 14.35 11.61
N PHE A 29 11.93 14.03 12.12
CA PHE A 29 12.74 12.91 11.64
C PHE A 29 12.00 11.56 11.83
N TYR A 30 11.45 11.31 13.02
CA TYR A 30 10.67 10.08 13.27
C TYR A 30 9.40 10.01 12.43
N MET A 31 8.74 11.14 12.19
CA MET A 31 7.58 11.21 11.31
C MET A 31 7.94 10.82 9.88
N CYS A 32 9.05 11.35 9.34
CA CYS A 32 9.54 10.99 8.01
C CYS A 32 9.89 9.50 7.91
N LEU A 33 10.57 8.94 8.92
CA LEU A 33 10.91 7.51 8.94
C LEU A 33 9.67 6.61 8.95
N ASN A 34 8.68 6.91 9.80
CA ASN A 34 7.43 6.13 9.83
C ASN A 34 6.70 6.21 8.50
N THR A 35 6.59 7.41 7.91
CA THR A 35 5.94 7.61 6.62
C THR A 35 6.64 6.85 5.49
N ALA A 36 7.99 6.89 5.46
CA ALA A 36 8.76 6.16 4.45
C ALA A 36 8.60 4.63 4.58
N ASN A 37 8.63 4.10 5.81
CA ASN A 37 8.41 2.68 6.04
C ASN A 37 6.99 2.24 5.63
N ILE A 38 5.97 3.02 5.99
CA ILE A 38 4.59 2.73 5.60
C ILE A 38 4.43 2.78 4.07
N TYR A 39 5.08 3.76 3.41
CA TYR A 39 5.06 3.87 1.96
C TYR A 39 5.58 2.59 1.28
N ILE A 40 6.72 2.07 1.73
CA ILE A 40 7.30 0.81 1.23
C ILE A 40 6.34 -0.36 1.48
N ILE A 41 5.80 -0.49 2.68
CA ILE A 41 4.85 -1.57 3.03
C ILE A 41 3.61 -1.53 2.12
N LEU A 42 3.12 -0.33 1.80
CA LEU A 42 1.94 -0.18 0.93
C LEU A 42 2.28 -0.52 -0.52
N THR A 43 3.37 0.05 -1.07
CA THR A 43 3.73 -0.17 -2.48
C THR A 43 4.11 -1.61 -2.74
N ASP A 44 5.08 -2.13 -2.02
CA ASP A 44 5.60 -3.49 -2.26
C ASP A 44 4.58 -4.55 -1.80
N GLY A 45 3.89 -4.30 -0.69
CA GLY A 45 2.93 -5.25 -0.13
C GLY A 45 1.70 -5.44 -1.02
N LEU A 46 1.08 -4.36 -1.49
CA LEU A 46 -0.11 -4.44 -2.33
C LEU A 46 0.22 -4.97 -3.73
N GLU A 47 1.35 -4.56 -4.31
CA GLU A 47 1.84 -5.12 -5.58
C GLU A 47 2.11 -6.62 -5.45
N LYS A 48 2.79 -7.05 -4.38
CA LYS A 48 3.04 -8.49 -4.13
C LYS A 48 1.74 -9.27 -3.92
N ARG A 49 0.75 -8.67 -3.23
CA ARG A 49 -0.57 -9.27 -3.10
C ARG A 49 -1.26 -9.44 -4.45
N ALA A 50 -1.23 -8.42 -5.30
CA ALA A 50 -1.79 -8.49 -6.65
C ALA A 50 -1.06 -9.55 -7.50
N SER A 51 0.28 -9.62 -7.42
CA SER A 51 1.08 -10.66 -8.06
C SER A 51 0.64 -12.07 -7.65
N VAL A 52 0.52 -12.34 -6.34
CA VAL A 52 0.08 -13.67 -5.85
C VAL A 52 -1.31 -14.03 -6.37
N ILE A 53 -2.25 -13.08 -6.40
CA ILE A 53 -3.62 -13.34 -6.88
C ILE A 53 -3.65 -13.59 -8.38
N LEU A 54 -2.84 -12.86 -9.17
CA LEU A 54 -2.82 -12.96 -10.62
C LEU A 54 -2.00 -14.15 -11.12
N THR A 55 -0.80 -14.36 -10.56
CA THR A 55 0.17 -15.34 -11.06
C THR A 55 0.18 -16.63 -10.26
N GLN A 56 -0.52 -16.68 -9.11
CA GLN A 56 -0.53 -17.82 -8.18
C GLN A 56 0.87 -18.18 -7.66
N GLU A 57 1.76 -17.17 -7.58
CA GLU A 57 3.07 -17.32 -6.98
C GLU A 57 2.99 -17.61 -5.47
N ASP A 58 4.13 -18.03 -4.91
CA ASP A 58 4.23 -18.35 -3.49
C ASP A 58 3.95 -17.12 -2.61
N ALA A 59 3.07 -17.30 -1.62
CA ALA A 59 2.66 -16.28 -0.67
C ALA A 59 3.65 -16.09 0.51
N GLU A 60 4.76 -16.80 0.57
CA GLU A 60 5.68 -16.80 1.73
C GLU A 60 6.09 -15.38 2.17
N ASN A 61 6.27 -14.45 1.23
CA ASN A 61 6.70 -13.09 1.51
C ASN A 61 5.59 -12.15 1.97
N LEU A 62 4.31 -12.52 1.87
CA LEU A 62 3.21 -11.64 2.28
C LEU A 62 3.19 -11.36 3.78
N ASN A 63 3.70 -12.26 4.60
CA ASN A 63 3.81 -12.08 6.05
C ASN A 63 4.70 -10.90 6.48
N PHE A 64 5.57 -10.39 5.61
CA PHE A 64 6.35 -9.18 5.88
C PHE A 64 5.49 -7.92 5.82
N TYR A 65 4.51 -7.89 4.93
CA TYR A 65 3.67 -6.72 4.65
C TYR A 65 2.34 -6.75 5.37
N PHE A 66 1.77 -7.94 5.57
CA PHE A 66 0.42 -8.13 6.10
C PHE A 66 0.45 -8.85 7.45
N HIS A 67 -0.54 -8.51 8.29
CA HIS A 67 -0.78 -9.25 9.52
C HIS A 67 -1.45 -10.59 9.21
N ALA A 68 -1.17 -11.62 10.01
CA ALA A 68 -1.70 -12.97 9.79
C ALA A 68 -3.24 -13.01 9.76
N ASP A 69 -3.91 -12.22 10.61
CA ASP A 69 -5.37 -12.15 10.65
C ASP A 69 -5.95 -11.59 9.34
N PHE A 70 -5.26 -10.61 8.71
CA PHE A 70 -5.68 -10.11 7.42
C PHE A 70 -5.53 -11.17 6.33
N LEU A 71 -4.38 -11.83 6.27
CA LEU A 71 -4.12 -12.88 5.26
C LEU A 71 -5.11 -14.03 5.35
N SER A 72 -5.50 -14.42 6.58
CA SER A 72 -6.49 -15.48 6.78
C SER A 72 -7.93 -15.10 6.44
N ALA A 73 -8.23 -13.80 6.36
CA ALA A 73 -9.55 -13.28 6.05
C ALA A 73 -9.68 -12.74 4.61
N ASP A 74 -8.58 -12.70 3.86
CA ASP A 74 -8.57 -12.17 2.50
C ASP A 74 -9.11 -13.18 1.49
N ARG A 75 -10.36 -12.98 1.08
CA ARG A 75 -11.05 -13.87 0.12
C ARG A 75 -10.41 -13.94 -1.24
N ALA A 76 -9.74 -12.87 -1.68
CA ALA A 76 -9.09 -12.85 -2.99
C ALA A 76 -7.84 -13.74 -3.00
N LEU A 77 -7.09 -13.75 -1.88
CA LEU A 77 -5.98 -14.68 -1.69
C LEU A 77 -6.46 -16.12 -1.49
N GLU A 78 -7.53 -16.33 -0.70
CA GLU A 78 -8.14 -17.64 -0.54
C GLU A 78 -8.54 -18.23 -1.89
N GLY A 79 -9.24 -17.43 -2.72
CA GLY A 79 -9.65 -17.83 -4.06
C GLY A 79 -8.49 -18.21 -4.99
N ALA A 80 -7.34 -17.54 -4.87
CA ALA A 80 -6.15 -17.85 -5.66
C ALA A 80 -5.52 -19.19 -5.31
N PHE A 81 -5.76 -19.73 -4.10
CA PHE A 81 -5.19 -20.99 -3.65
C PHE A 81 -6.18 -22.17 -3.68
N ASP A 82 -7.49 -21.91 -3.58
CA ASP A 82 -8.51 -22.96 -3.60
C ASP A 82 -9.06 -23.26 -5.01
N GLY A 83 -8.59 -22.55 -6.03
CA GLY A 83 -8.99 -22.77 -7.41
C GLY A 83 -10.35 -22.15 -7.75
N THR A 84 -10.77 -21.12 -7.03
CA THR A 84 -12.02 -20.37 -7.29
C THR A 84 -11.79 -18.98 -7.88
N SER A 85 -10.54 -18.60 -8.11
CA SER A 85 -10.20 -17.34 -8.73
C SER A 85 -10.64 -17.27 -10.19
N VAL A 86 -11.06 -16.08 -10.61
CA VAL A 86 -11.37 -15.81 -12.04
C VAL A 86 -10.13 -15.92 -12.93
N TYR A 87 -8.93 -15.97 -12.34
CA TYR A 87 -7.65 -16.07 -13.04
C TYR A 87 -7.12 -17.50 -13.15
N ASP A 88 -7.78 -18.50 -12.53
CA ASP A 88 -7.32 -19.89 -12.52
C ASP A 88 -7.28 -20.55 -13.90
N ASP A 89 -8.09 -20.05 -14.83
CA ASP A 89 -8.11 -20.53 -16.21
C ASP A 89 -7.04 -19.90 -17.11
N TYR A 90 -6.20 -18.98 -16.55
CA TYR A 90 -5.23 -18.21 -17.30
C TYR A 90 -3.81 -18.38 -16.77
N THR A 91 -2.83 -18.33 -17.67
CA THR A 91 -1.42 -18.16 -17.34
C THR A 91 -1.08 -16.70 -17.56
N ILE A 92 -0.96 -15.93 -16.47
CA ILE A 92 -0.56 -14.53 -16.52
C ILE A 92 0.96 -14.46 -16.64
N THR A 93 1.45 -13.71 -17.64
CA THR A 93 2.88 -13.55 -17.92
C THR A 93 3.41 -12.19 -17.50
N ASP A 94 2.56 -11.18 -17.52
CA ASP A 94 2.93 -9.81 -17.15
C ASP A 94 1.69 -9.01 -16.77
N PHE A 95 1.86 -8.02 -15.89
CA PHE A 95 0.81 -7.06 -15.54
C PHE A 95 1.44 -5.72 -15.12
N GLU A 96 0.75 -4.63 -15.39
CA GLU A 96 1.12 -3.29 -14.95
C GLU A 96 0.36 -2.96 -13.68
N TYR A 97 1.09 -2.55 -12.62
CA TYR A 97 0.52 -2.21 -11.33
C TYR A 97 0.71 -0.72 -11.04
N ASP A 98 -0.37 -0.01 -10.77
CA ASP A 98 -0.37 1.42 -10.42
C ASP A 98 -1.04 1.64 -9.06
N LEU A 99 -0.27 2.17 -8.11
CA LEU A 99 -0.73 2.51 -6.77
C LEU A 99 -0.51 3.98 -6.47
N LYS A 100 -1.58 4.71 -6.30
CA LYS A 100 -1.55 6.11 -5.89
C LYS A 100 -1.96 6.24 -4.42
N ILE A 101 -1.03 6.70 -3.58
CA ILE A 101 -1.32 7.04 -2.18
C ILE A 101 -1.88 8.47 -2.14
N GLU A 102 -3.15 8.63 -1.74
CA GLU A 102 -3.81 9.93 -1.68
C GLU A 102 -3.66 10.60 -0.32
N LYS A 103 -3.75 9.81 0.75
CA LYS A 103 -3.66 10.30 2.11
C LYS A 103 -2.93 9.27 2.98
N LEU A 104 -1.93 9.73 3.68
CA LEU A 104 -1.20 8.94 4.67
C LEU A 104 -1.08 9.75 5.96
N TRP A 105 -1.50 9.16 7.08
CA TRP A 105 -1.40 9.78 8.38
C TRP A 105 -0.85 8.80 9.40
N ALA A 106 0.30 9.13 9.98
CA ALA A 106 0.97 8.35 11.02
C ALA A 106 1.68 9.29 11.99
N TRP A 107 1.30 9.26 13.27
CA TRP A 107 2.02 9.98 14.30
C TRP A 107 3.30 9.24 14.72
N PRO A 108 4.37 9.94 15.13
CA PRO A 108 5.63 9.29 15.51
C PRO A 108 5.53 8.30 16.66
N TRP A 109 4.59 8.51 17.57
CA TRP A 109 4.38 7.69 18.78
C TRP A 109 3.20 6.73 18.70
N ASP A 110 2.44 6.75 17.60
CA ASP A 110 1.32 5.84 17.41
C ASP A 110 1.79 4.49 16.85
N ASN A 111 1.07 3.44 17.25
CA ASN A 111 1.24 2.10 16.71
C ASN A 111 0.19 1.79 15.63
N TYR A 112 -0.65 2.75 15.26
CA TYR A 112 -1.65 2.65 14.21
C TYR A 112 -1.47 3.77 13.20
N ALA A 113 -1.69 3.44 11.93
CA ALA A 113 -1.71 4.40 10.84
C ALA A 113 -2.90 4.11 9.93
N THR A 114 -3.41 5.15 9.29
CA THR A 114 -4.46 5.04 8.27
C THR A 114 -3.99 5.66 6.98
N CYS A 115 -4.37 5.07 5.87
CA CYS A 115 -4.01 5.56 4.57
C CYS A 115 -5.15 5.31 3.59
N THR A 116 -5.34 6.23 2.65
CA THR A 116 -6.24 6.07 1.51
C THR A 116 -5.40 5.91 0.26
N VAL A 117 -5.63 4.82 -0.48
CA VAL A 117 -4.93 4.52 -1.73
C VAL A 117 -5.91 4.29 -2.86
N VAL A 118 -5.45 4.50 -4.08
CA VAL A 118 -6.12 4.10 -5.32
C VAL A 118 -5.26 3.06 -5.99
N GLU A 119 -5.80 1.86 -6.14
CA GLU A 119 -5.15 0.71 -6.76
C GLU A 119 -5.73 0.49 -8.15
N ARG A 120 -4.86 0.27 -9.14
CA ARG A 120 -5.22 -0.04 -10.52
C ARG A 120 -4.27 -1.08 -11.09
N VAL A 121 -4.80 -1.89 -11.99
CA VAL A 121 -4.01 -2.78 -12.86
C VAL A 121 -4.48 -2.52 -14.29
N PRO A 122 -3.87 -1.53 -14.96
CA PRO A 122 -4.31 -1.07 -16.28
C PRO A 122 -4.22 -2.15 -17.35
N SER A 123 -3.19 -3.00 -17.28
CA SER A 123 -2.98 -4.06 -18.25
C SER A 123 -2.61 -5.38 -17.58
N ILE A 124 -3.18 -6.47 -18.10
CA ILE A 124 -2.84 -7.84 -17.72
C ILE A 124 -2.60 -8.62 -19.00
N THR A 125 -1.41 -9.19 -19.15
CA THR A 125 -1.01 -10.01 -20.28
C THR A 125 -0.98 -11.47 -19.88
N GLY A 126 -1.70 -12.31 -20.59
CA GLY A 126 -1.75 -13.73 -20.29
C GLY A 126 -2.46 -14.52 -21.40
N SER A 127 -2.52 -15.81 -21.21
CA SER A 127 -3.19 -16.72 -22.16
C SER A 127 -3.99 -17.77 -21.41
N VAL A 128 -5.08 -18.21 -22.04
CA VAL A 128 -5.90 -19.30 -21.50
C VAL A 128 -5.12 -20.59 -21.47
N ILE A 129 -5.19 -21.31 -20.35
CA ILE A 129 -4.57 -22.63 -20.20
C ILE A 129 -5.15 -23.60 -21.24
N ALA A 130 -4.30 -24.42 -21.85
CA ALA A 130 -4.67 -25.27 -22.97
C ALA A 130 -5.88 -26.19 -22.68
N SER A 131 -6.03 -26.65 -21.44
CA SER A 131 -7.14 -27.51 -20.98
C SER A 131 -8.49 -26.80 -20.88
N ARG A 132 -8.51 -25.46 -20.79
CA ARG A 132 -9.70 -24.64 -20.58
C ARG A 132 -10.12 -23.78 -21.77
N ARG A 133 -9.44 -23.92 -22.91
CA ARG A 133 -9.69 -23.10 -24.12
C ARG A 133 -11.11 -23.14 -24.68
N SER A 134 -11.88 -24.18 -24.39
CA SER A 134 -13.27 -24.29 -24.84
C SER A 134 -14.27 -23.65 -23.89
N GLU A 135 -13.88 -23.34 -22.68
CA GLU A 135 -14.77 -22.89 -21.61
C GLU A 135 -14.50 -21.43 -21.18
N ALA A 136 -13.23 -21.02 -21.19
CA ALA A 136 -12.80 -19.68 -20.77
C ALA A 136 -12.81 -18.66 -21.93
N SER A 137 -12.99 -17.38 -21.58
CA SER A 137 -12.85 -16.27 -22.52
C SER A 137 -11.44 -16.19 -23.09
N ALA A 138 -11.28 -15.80 -24.35
CA ALA A 138 -9.97 -15.59 -24.94
C ALA A 138 -9.19 -14.42 -24.31
N THR A 139 -9.90 -13.49 -23.68
CA THR A 139 -9.33 -12.31 -22.99
C THR A 139 -9.29 -12.54 -21.50
N VAL A 140 -8.15 -12.20 -20.88
CA VAL A 140 -7.99 -12.22 -19.42
C VAL A 140 -8.97 -11.24 -18.77
N PRO A 141 -9.68 -11.61 -17.70
CA PRO A 141 -10.55 -10.70 -16.97
C PRO A 141 -9.77 -9.49 -16.44
N SER A 142 -10.37 -8.30 -16.52
CA SER A 142 -9.78 -7.09 -15.95
C SER A 142 -9.75 -7.15 -14.42
N TRP A 143 -8.72 -6.55 -13.83
CA TRP A 143 -8.65 -6.37 -12.38
C TRP A 143 -9.71 -5.39 -11.89
N GLN A 144 -10.37 -5.74 -10.80
CA GLN A 144 -11.30 -4.84 -10.16
C GLN A 144 -10.53 -3.91 -9.21
N GLY A 145 -10.00 -2.83 -9.76
CA GLY A 145 -9.33 -1.79 -8.99
C GLY A 145 -10.29 -0.97 -8.13
N GLY A 146 -9.76 -0.07 -7.34
CA GLY A 146 -10.58 0.81 -6.51
C GLY A 146 -9.81 1.73 -5.59
N ARG A 147 -10.60 2.52 -4.87
CA ARG A 147 -10.10 3.29 -3.73
C ARG A 147 -10.28 2.45 -2.48
N TYR A 148 -9.23 2.37 -1.68
CA TYR A 148 -9.20 1.61 -0.44
C TYR A 148 -8.76 2.47 0.73
N ASP A 149 -9.44 2.30 1.87
CA ASP A 149 -8.95 2.77 3.17
C ASP A 149 -8.23 1.62 3.84
N ILE A 150 -6.95 1.84 4.12
CA ILE A 150 -6.04 0.84 4.67
C ILE A 150 -5.70 1.22 6.10
N THR A 151 -5.74 0.23 6.98
CA THR A 151 -5.29 0.35 8.36
C THR A 151 -4.03 -0.47 8.55
N LEU A 152 -3.02 0.17 9.16
CA LEU A 152 -1.75 -0.47 9.50
C LEU A 152 -1.55 -0.48 11.01
N VAL A 153 -0.83 -1.48 11.49
CA VAL A 153 -0.40 -1.61 12.89
C VAL A 153 1.12 -1.80 12.95
N LYS A 154 1.74 -1.24 13.99
CA LYS A 154 3.15 -1.44 14.26
C LYS A 154 3.33 -2.51 15.32
N THR A 155 3.88 -3.65 14.93
CA THR A 155 4.11 -4.81 15.81
C THR A 155 5.59 -5.18 15.79
N GLY A 156 6.23 -5.20 16.96
CA GLY A 156 7.67 -5.52 17.03
C GLY A 156 8.58 -4.47 16.37
N GLY A 157 8.08 -3.26 16.13
CA GLY A 157 8.82 -2.20 15.42
C GLY A 157 8.56 -2.15 13.91
N GLU A 158 7.87 -3.14 13.35
CA GLU A 158 7.53 -3.24 11.93
C GLU A 158 6.06 -2.89 11.67
N TRP A 159 5.80 -2.17 10.60
CA TRP A 159 4.45 -1.85 10.14
C TRP A 159 3.89 -3.01 9.33
N LYS A 160 2.60 -3.35 9.57
CA LYS A 160 1.87 -4.38 8.81
C LYS A 160 0.45 -3.93 8.52
N ILE A 161 -0.05 -4.28 7.36
CA ILE A 161 -1.45 -4.04 6.96
C ILE A 161 -2.34 -5.03 7.72
N ILE A 162 -3.34 -4.51 8.44
CA ILE A 162 -4.32 -5.30 9.21
C ILE A 162 -5.74 -5.20 8.65
N GLY A 163 -5.98 -4.23 7.78
CA GLY A 163 -7.30 -4.02 7.19
C GLY A 163 -7.22 -3.27 5.88
N MET A 164 -8.08 -3.64 4.94
CA MET A 164 -8.25 -3.02 3.64
C MET A 164 -9.74 -3.00 3.32
N GLN A 165 -10.32 -1.80 3.24
CA GLN A 165 -11.72 -1.61 2.96
C GLN A 165 -11.90 -0.83 1.66
N GLN A 166 -12.55 -1.45 0.68
CA GLN A 166 -12.87 -0.79 -0.58
C GLN A 166 -13.99 0.22 -0.37
N THR A 167 -13.71 1.48 -0.69
CA THR A 167 -14.66 2.60 -0.59
C THR A 167 -15.30 2.95 -1.93
N THR A 168 -14.57 2.73 -3.03
CA THR A 168 -15.06 2.97 -4.39
C THR A 168 -14.47 1.93 -5.33
N VAL A 169 -15.30 1.37 -6.20
CA VAL A 169 -14.87 0.48 -7.29
C VAL A 169 -14.51 1.35 -8.50
N LEU A 170 -13.33 1.13 -9.06
CA LEU A 170 -12.92 1.70 -10.34
C LEU A 170 -12.96 0.58 -11.37
N MET A 171 -13.91 0.66 -12.28
CA MET A 171 -13.91 -0.21 -13.46
C MET A 171 -13.15 0.51 -14.57
N GLU A 172 -11.98 0.03 -14.92
CA GLU A 172 -11.30 0.44 -16.13
C GLU A 172 -12.02 -0.24 -17.31
N ALA A 173 -12.62 0.57 -18.19
CA ALA A 173 -13.12 0.06 -19.45
C ALA A 173 -11.90 -0.39 -20.26
N ALA A 174 -11.82 -1.67 -20.58
CA ALA A 174 -10.80 -2.19 -21.49
C ALA A 174 -10.87 -1.38 -22.80
N GLY A 175 -9.90 -0.48 -23.03
CA GLY A 175 -9.75 0.23 -24.31
C GLY A 175 -9.83 1.76 -24.32
N SER A 176 -9.76 2.48 -23.21
CA SER A 176 -9.89 3.96 -23.24
C SER A 176 -8.61 4.74 -23.61
N GLU A 177 -7.52 4.11 -23.96
CA GLU A 177 -6.28 4.81 -24.36
C GLU A 177 -6.20 5.20 -25.85
N ALA A 178 -7.18 4.84 -26.68
CA ALA A 178 -7.13 5.16 -28.12
C ALA A 178 -7.73 6.53 -28.50
N GLU A 179 -8.41 7.23 -27.58
CA GLU A 179 -9.20 8.43 -27.96
C GLU A 179 -8.53 9.77 -27.57
N SER A 180 -7.42 9.76 -26.82
CA SER A 180 -6.71 11.00 -26.43
C SER A 180 -5.54 11.39 -27.35
N ALA A 181 -5.25 10.61 -28.39
CA ALA A 181 -4.14 10.87 -29.31
C ALA A 181 -4.56 11.57 -30.64
N GLU A 182 -5.84 11.80 -30.87
CA GLU A 182 -6.35 12.39 -32.13
C GLU A 182 -6.81 13.86 -32.03
N GLU A 183 -6.62 14.54 -30.88
CA GLU A 183 -6.99 15.93 -30.70
C GLU A 183 -5.81 16.82 -30.24
N GLN A 184 -4.68 16.76 -31.00
CA GLN A 184 -3.65 17.81 -30.97
C GLN A 184 -3.17 18.12 -32.36
#